data_5888a766d052d25eb51ae050c9d39ee4
#
_entry.id   5888a766d052d25eb51ae050c9d39ee4
#
_cell.length_a   1.000
_cell.length_b   1.000
_cell.length_c   1.000
_cell.angle_alpha   90.00
_cell.angle_beta   90.00
_cell.angle_gamma   90.00
#
_symmetry.space_group_name_H-M   'P 1'
#
loop_
_entity.id
_entity.type
_entity.pdbx_description
1 polymer ?
#
loop_
_entity_poly.entity_id
_entity_poly.type
_entity_poly.pdbx_seq_one_letter_code
_entity_poly.pdbx_strand_id
1 'polypeptide(L)' 'MELLAISINETAKALGIGRSSVYTLLKTGRLDAIKIGRRTLLTTESIRRLTQSRPGI' A
#
# COMPACT_ATOMS: atom_id res chain seq x y z
N MET A 1 0.43 -18.53 5.24
CA MET A 1 1.20 -18.04 4.10
C MET A 1 1.09 -16.52 4.00
N GLU A 2 2.22 -15.86 3.91
CA GLU A 2 2.23 -14.41 3.80
C GLU A 2 1.91 -13.96 2.39
N LEU A 3 1.10 -12.92 2.29
CA LEU A 3 0.82 -12.30 1.00
C LEU A 3 1.97 -11.37 0.64
N LEU A 4 2.39 -11.43 -0.60
CA LEU A 4 3.44 -10.54 -1.10
C LEU A 4 2.88 -9.21 -1.57
N ALA A 5 1.63 -9.21 -1.99
CA ALA A 5 0.97 -8.01 -2.47
C ALA A 5 -0.53 -8.12 -2.27
N ILE A 6 -1.17 -6.99 -2.09
CA ILE A 6 -2.62 -6.94 -1.88
C ILE A 6 -3.21 -5.84 -2.77
N SER A 7 -4.52 -5.89 -2.94
CA SER A 7 -5.21 -4.93 -3.78
C SER A 7 -5.26 -3.55 -3.13
N ILE A 8 -5.62 -2.55 -3.95
CA ILE A 8 -5.79 -1.19 -3.44
C ILE A 8 -6.87 -1.14 -2.37
N ASN A 9 -7.97 -1.85 -2.59
CA ASN A 9 -9.05 -1.90 -1.60
C ASN A 9 -8.57 -2.48 -0.28
N GLU A 10 -7.82 -3.56 -0.34
CA GLU A 10 -7.32 -4.18 0.88
C GLU A 10 -6.29 -3.33 1.57
N THR A 11 -5.48 -2.62 0.79
CA THR A 11 -4.51 -1.69 1.35
C THR A 11 -5.22 -0.57 2.12
N ALA A 12 -6.27 -0.02 1.52
CA ALA A 12 -7.04 1.03 2.16
C ALA A 12 -7.63 0.55 3.48
N LYS A 13 -8.16 -0.66 3.48
CA LYS A 13 -8.72 -1.24 4.69
C LYS A 13 -7.65 -1.47 5.75
N ALA A 14 -6.52 -2.00 5.33
CA ALA A 14 -5.43 -2.30 6.26
C ALA A 14 -4.88 -1.04 6.92
N LEU A 15 -4.83 0.06 6.18
CA LEU A 15 -4.32 1.32 6.69
C LEU A 15 -5.40 2.19 7.32
N GLY A 16 -6.66 1.82 7.14
CA GLY A 16 -7.77 2.60 7.67
C GLY A 16 -7.96 3.93 6.98
N ILE A 17 -7.67 3.99 5.69
CA ILE A 17 -7.78 5.23 4.91
C ILE A 17 -8.62 4.98 3.66
N GLY A 18 -8.99 6.05 2.98
CA GLY A 18 -9.73 5.94 1.74
C GLY A 18 -8.83 5.56 0.57
N ARG A 19 -9.45 5.11 -0.52
CA ARG A 19 -8.69 4.75 -1.71
C ARG A 19 -7.95 5.95 -2.29
N SER A 20 -8.56 7.12 -2.20
CA SER A 20 -7.91 8.34 -2.68
C SER A 20 -6.58 8.57 -2.00
N SER A 21 -6.53 8.32 -0.70
CA SER A 21 -5.29 8.46 0.05
C SER A 21 -4.25 7.43 -0.39
N VAL A 22 -4.69 6.22 -0.71
CA VAL A 22 -3.79 5.19 -1.22
C VAL A 22 -3.16 5.66 -2.54
N TYR A 23 -3.96 6.22 -3.44
CA TYR A 23 -3.44 6.74 -4.70
C TYR A 23 -2.46 7.87 -4.49
N THR A 24 -2.72 8.72 -3.52
CA THR A 24 -1.80 9.80 -3.19
C THR A 24 -0.46 9.25 -2.71
N LEU A 25 -0.50 8.22 -1.87
CA LEU A 25 0.72 7.58 -1.40
C LEU A 25 1.51 6.93 -2.52
N LEU A 26 0.81 6.37 -3.51
CA LEU A 26 1.46 5.82 -4.69
C LEU A 26 2.13 6.92 -5.51
N LYS A 27 1.43 8.03 -5.69
CA LYS A 27 1.95 9.15 -6.46
C LYS A 27 3.20 9.76 -5.83
N THR A 28 3.23 9.80 -4.52
CA THR A 28 4.36 10.40 -3.81
C THR A 28 5.50 9.43 -3.57
N GLY A 29 5.35 8.19 -4.06
CA GLY A 29 6.41 7.21 -3.93
C GLY A 29 6.52 6.56 -2.58
N ARG A 30 5.51 6.75 -1.74
CA ARG A 30 5.51 6.14 -0.41
C ARG A 30 5.05 4.70 -0.41
N LEU A 31 4.31 4.31 -1.42
CA LEU A 31 3.89 2.94 -1.62
C LEU A 31 4.34 2.48 -2.99
N ASP A 32 4.69 1.21 -3.09
CA ASP A 32 5.10 0.61 -4.36
C ASP A 32 3.97 -0.26 -4.89
N ALA A 33 3.66 -0.07 -6.16
CA ALA A 33 2.63 -0.85 -6.82
C ALA A 33 3.25 -1.72 -7.91
N ILE A 34 2.69 -2.89 -8.10
CA ILE A 34 3.06 -3.76 -9.21
C ILE A 34 1.82 -4.03 -10.03
N LYS A 35 2.03 -4.15 -11.32
CA LYS A 35 0.93 -4.46 -12.23
C LYS A 35 1.07 -5.88 -12.72
N ILE A 36 0.03 -6.67 -12.46
CA ILE A 36 -0.01 -8.04 -12.96
C ILE A 36 -1.28 -8.18 -13.79
N GLY A 37 -1.09 -8.29 -15.10
CA GLY A 37 -2.23 -8.30 -16.00
C GLY A 37 -2.99 -7.00 -15.91
N ARG A 38 -4.24 -7.07 -15.49
CA ARG A 38 -5.09 -5.89 -15.36
C ARG A 38 -5.18 -5.39 -13.92
N ARG A 39 -4.48 -6.05 -13.02
CA ARG A 39 -4.58 -5.72 -11.61
C ARG A 39 -3.41 -4.89 -11.14
N THR A 40 -3.70 -3.92 -10.32
CA THR A 40 -2.69 -3.16 -9.63
C THR A 40 -2.68 -3.63 -8.19
N LEU A 41 -1.51 -4.09 -7.74
CA LEU A 41 -1.34 -4.57 -6.39
C LEU A 41 -0.25 -3.77 -5.70
N LEU A 42 -0.36 -3.65 -4.39
CA LEU A 42 0.66 -2.97 -3.61
C LEU A 42 1.44 -4.00 -2.81
N THR A 43 2.75 -3.83 -2.76
CA THR A 43 3.59 -4.77 -2.03
C THR A 43 3.37 -4.61 -0.54
N THR A 44 3.25 -5.73 0.16
CA THR A 44 3.07 -5.67 1.61
C THR A 44 4.31 -5.10 2.29
N GLU A 45 5.46 -5.26 1.66
CA GLU A 45 6.69 -4.69 2.18
C GLU A 45 6.64 -3.17 2.20
N SER A 46 6.13 -2.55 1.13
CA SER A 46 6.02 -1.10 1.09
C SER A 46 5.02 -0.59 2.11
N ILE A 47 3.93 -1.32 2.32
CA ILE A 47 2.94 -0.96 3.32
C ILE A 47 3.56 -1.03 4.71
N ARG A 48 4.30 -2.08 4.99
CA ARG A 48 4.97 -2.24 6.27
C ARG A 48 5.98 -1.13 6.50
N ARG A 49 6.75 -0.80 5.47
CA ARG A 49 7.74 0.26 5.56
C ARG A 49 7.09 1.61 5.86
N LEU A 50 5.95 1.87 5.23
CA LEU A 50 5.21 3.09 5.46
C LEU A 50 4.78 3.23 6.92
N THR A 51 4.28 2.15 7.49
CA THR A 51 3.79 2.18 8.87
C THR A 51 4.93 2.21 9.89
N GLN A 52 6.06 1.62 9.55
CA GLN A 52 7.21 1.59 10.46
C GLN A 52 7.98 2.89 10.48
N SER A 53 7.89 3.66 9.43
CA SER A 53 8.66 4.90 9.35
C SER A 53 7.95 6.07 10.02
N ARG A 54 6.86 5.85 10.70
CA ARG A 54 6.16 6.92 11.42
C ARG A 54 7.00 7.40 12.58
N PRO A 55 7.33 8.68 12.60
CA PRO A 55 8.14 9.21 13.67
C PRO A 55 7.33 9.48 14.93
N GLY A 56 8.01 9.47 16.04
CA GLY A 56 7.49 10.06 17.24
C GLY A 56 6.32 9.36 17.92
N ILE A 57 6.21 8.10 17.74
CA ILE A 57 5.16 7.39 18.47
C ILE A 57 5.73 6.73 19.69
#